data_f78ce5d90b93415f3b3d768802e549bd
#
_entry.id   f78ce5d90b93415f3b3d768802e549bd
#
_cell.length_a   1.000
_cell.length_b   1.000
_cell.length_c   1.000
_cell.angle_alpha   90.00
_cell.angle_beta   90.00
_cell.angle_gamma   90.00
#
_symmetry.space_group_name_H-M   'P 1'
#
loop_
_entity.id
_entity.type
_entity.pdbx_description
1 polymer ?
#
loop_
_entity_poly.entity_id
_entity_poly.type
_entity_poly.pdbx_seq_one_letter_code
_entity_poly.pdbx_strand_id
1 'polypeptide(L)'
;MEQSNRTIAEKCLRAEAQAILNLIPQLDDQFDAAVDLILNCNGKVIVTGVGKSGHIGAKIAATLSSTGTPAFFTNPLDVYHGDLGAITADDVVI
;
A
#
# COMPACT_ATOMS: atom_id res chain seq x y z
N MET A 1 6.00 13.83 37.67
CA MET A 1 6.16 12.37 37.74
C MET A 1 6.33 11.80 36.35
N GLU A 2 7.30 10.93 36.21
CA GLU A 2 7.53 10.25 34.94
C GLU A 2 6.46 9.21 34.69
N GLN A 3 6.03 9.11 33.44
CA GLN A 3 5.11 8.05 33.02
C GLN A 3 5.86 6.74 32.87
N SER A 4 5.21 5.64 33.22
CA SER A 4 5.80 4.32 32.97
C SER A 4 5.87 4.04 31.47
N ASN A 5 6.77 3.15 31.09
CA ASN A 5 6.88 2.71 29.68
C ASN A 5 5.57 2.13 29.16
N ARG A 6 4.84 1.41 30.01
CA ARG A 6 3.53 0.86 29.64
C ARG A 6 2.51 1.95 29.35
N THR A 7 2.51 3.03 30.15
CA THR A 7 1.61 4.16 29.92
C THR A 7 1.92 4.86 28.61
N ILE A 8 3.20 5.03 28.31
CA ILE A 8 3.65 5.63 27.04
C ILE A 8 3.21 4.73 25.87
N ALA A 9 3.42 3.43 25.96
CA ALA A 9 3.02 2.47 24.94
C ALA A 9 1.50 2.49 24.72
N GLU A 10 0.70 2.54 25.79
CA GLU A 10 -0.75 2.64 25.69
C GLU A 10 -1.20 3.89 24.95
N LYS A 11 -0.61 5.04 25.28
CA LYS A 11 -0.92 6.30 24.58
C LYS A 11 -0.61 6.22 23.10
N CYS A 12 0.52 5.62 22.76
CA CYS A 12 0.93 5.42 21.38
C CYS A 12 -0.07 4.56 20.62
N LEU A 13 -0.45 3.42 21.21
CA LEU A 13 -1.42 2.50 20.59
C LEU A 13 -2.78 3.17 20.40
N ARG A 14 -3.24 3.93 21.38
CA ARG A 14 -4.52 4.65 21.26
C ARG A 14 -4.47 5.72 20.19
N ALA A 15 -3.37 6.46 20.10
CA ALA A 15 -3.18 7.47 19.06
C ALA A 15 -3.18 6.87 17.68
N GLU A 16 -2.48 5.75 17.50
CA GLU A 16 -2.43 5.03 16.22
C GLU A 16 -3.78 4.45 15.85
N ALA A 17 -4.49 3.83 16.81
CA ALA A 17 -5.83 3.31 16.58
C ALA A 17 -6.80 4.42 16.16
N GLN A 18 -6.75 5.57 16.81
CA GLN A 18 -7.59 6.70 16.45
C GLN A 18 -7.26 7.26 15.07
N ALA A 19 -5.97 7.30 14.72
CA ALA A 19 -5.54 7.74 13.39
C ALA A 19 -6.11 6.83 12.30
N ILE A 20 -6.16 5.52 12.53
CA ILE A 20 -6.77 4.57 11.60
C ILE A 20 -8.28 4.84 11.48
N LEU A 21 -8.98 4.99 12.61
CA LEU A 21 -10.42 5.27 12.59
C LEU A 21 -10.75 6.59 11.89
N ASN A 22 -9.87 7.58 11.99
CA ASN A 22 -10.05 8.88 11.35
C ASN A 22 -9.99 8.81 9.81
N LEU A 23 -9.56 7.70 9.24
CA LEU A 23 -9.62 7.47 7.79
C LEU A 23 -11.04 7.19 7.28
N ILE A 24 -11.91 6.67 8.13
CA ILE A 24 -13.27 6.26 7.71
C ILE A 24 -14.02 7.40 7.03
N PRO A 25 -14.08 8.63 7.59
CA PRO A 25 -14.78 9.73 6.92
C PRO A 25 -14.14 10.19 5.61
N GLN A 26 -12.93 9.76 5.32
CA GLN A 26 -12.21 10.11 4.09
C GLN A 26 -12.46 9.12 2.96
N LEU A 27 -13.07 7.98 3.25
CA LEU A 27 -13.45 7.00 2.22
C LEU A 27 -14.60 7.56 1.40
N ASP A 28 -14.45 7.53 0.09
CA ASP A 28 -15.41 8.08 -0.86
C ASP A 28 -15.45 7.26 -2.16
N ASP A 29 -16.08 7.79 -3.19
CA ASP A 29 -16.22 7.11 -4.48
C ASP A 29 -14.87 6.82 -5.14
N GLN A 30 -13.83 7.57 -4.81
CA GLN A 30 -12.49 7.33 -5.37
C GLN A 30 -11.88 6.07 -4.80
N PHE A 31 -12.16 5.75 -3.55
CA PHE A 31 -11.75 4.47 -2.96
C PHE A 31 -12.41 3.31 -3.71
N ASP A 32 -13.71 3.41 -3.96
CA ASP A 32 -14.44 2.39 -4.72
C ASP A 32 -13.88 2.24 -6.14
N ALA A 33 -13.58 3.35 -6.81
CA ALA A 33 -12.98 3.34 -8.13
C ALA A 33 -11.61 2.65 -8.15
N ALA A 34 -10.78 2.91 -7.13
CA ALA A 34 -9.47 2.26 -7.01
C ALA A 34 -9.60 0.75 -6.81
N VAL A 35 -10.53 0.31 -5.96
CA VAL A 35 -10.81 -1.11 -5.75
C VAL A 35 -11.28 -1.76 -7.04
N ASP A 36 -12.17 -1.12 -7.77
CA ASP A 36 -12.69 -1.63 -9.04
C ASP A 36 -11.59 -1.76 -10.10
N LEU A 37 -10.66 -0.82 -10.16
CA LEU A 37 -9.50 -0.91 -11.07
C LEU A 37 -8.67 -2.16 -10.78
N ILE A 38 -8.45 -2.46 -9.50
CA ILE A 38 -7.67 -3.64 -9.10
C ILE A 38 -8.45 -4.92 -9.41
N LEU A 39 -9.74 -4.95 -9.06
CA LEU A 39 -10.58 -6.14 -9.27
C LEU A 39 -10.75 -6.48 -10.75
N ASN A 40 -10.81 -5.49 -11.63
CA ASN A 40 -11.01 -5.66 -13.06
C ASN A 40 -9.68 -5.65 -13.84
N CYS A 41 -8.55 -5.67 -13.17
CA CYS A 41 -7.25 -5.67 -13.80
C CYS A 41 -7.02 -6.98 -14.57
N ASN A 42 -6.77 -6.88 -15.88
CA ASN A 42 -6.49 -8.03 -16.73
C ASN A 42 -5.00 -8.43 -16.74
N GLY A 43 -4.14 -7.56 -16.24
CA GLY A 43 -2.72 -7.82 -16.11
C GLY A 43 -2.36 -8.08 -14.66
N LYS A 44 -1.36 -7.38 -14.18
CA LYS A 44 -0.85 -7.47 -12.82
C LYS A 44 -0.90 -6.12 -12.13
N VAL A 45 -0.92 -6.14 -10.80
CA VAL A 45 -0.80 -4.94 -9.98
C VAL A 45 0.68 -4.74 -9.68
N ILE A 46 1.20 -3.60 -10.06
CA ILE A 46 2.58 -3.22 -9.81
C ILE A 46 2.60 -2.17 -8.72
N VAL A 47 3.27 -2.48 -7.61
CA VAL A 47 3.41 -1.56 -6.49
C VAL A 47 4.83 -1.02 -6.49
N THR A 48 4.97 0.28 -6.33
CA THR A 48 6.28 0.93 -6.32
C THR A 48 6.32 2.03 -5.27
N GLY A 49 7.51 2.33 -4.76
CA GLY A 49 7.70 3.38 -3.78
C GLY A 49 9.15 3.45 -3.34
N VAL A 50 9.52 4.59 -2.77
CA VAL A 50 10.89 4.88 -2.34
C VAL A 50 10.98 4.78 -0.83
N GLY A 51 12.07 4.24 -0.31
CA GLY A 51 12.35 4.21 1.12
C GLY A 51 11.31 3.41 1.90
N LYS A 52 10.77 4.00 2.94
CA LYS A 52 9.77 3.35 3.81
C LYS A 52 8.47 3.07 3.07
N SER A 53 8.06 3.94 2.16
CA SER A 53 6.92 3.69 1.28
C SER A 53 7.15 2.44 0.43
N GLY A 54 8.39 2.21 -0.02
CA GLY A 54 8.74 1.00 -0.75
C GLY A 54 8.59 -0.26 0.11
N HIS A 55 9.00 -0.21 1.37
CA HIS A 55 8.83 -1.36 2.28
C HIS A 55 7.36 -1.70 2.50
N ILE A 56 6.52 -0.68 2.70
CA ILE A 56 5.07 -0.88 2.81
C ILE A 56 4.48 -1.41 1.50
N GLY A 57 4.91 -0.84 0.37
CA GLY A 57 4.50 -1.28 -0.95
C GLY A 57 4.83 -2.74 -1.22
N ALA A 58 6.02 -3.18 -0.85
CA ALA A 58 6.43 -4.58 -0.99
C ALA A 58 5.53 -5.51 -0.18
N LYS A 59 5.14 -5.11 1.04
CA LYS A 59 4.20 -5.88 1.86
C LYS A 59 2.82 -5.93 1.21
N ILE A 60 2.33 -4.83 0.68
CA ILE A 60 1.03 -4.78 0.00
C ILE A 60 1.03 -5.72 -1.19
N ALA A 61 2.07 -5.68 -2.03
CA ALA A 61 2.20 -6.55 -3.19
C ALA A 61 2.21 -8.03 -2.78
N ALA A 62 2.95 -8.37 -1.73
CA ALA A 62 3.01 -9.74 -1.22
C ALA A 62 1.63 -10.19 -0.71
N THR A 63 0.91 -9.32 -0.01
CA THR A 63 -0.43 -9.63 0.50
C THR A 63 -1.42 -9.82 -0.65
N LEU A 64 -1.41 -8.95 -1.65
CA LEU A 64 -2.26 -9.10 -2.84
C LEU A 64 -2.01 -10.44 -3.53
N SER A 65 -0.75 -10.81 -3.75
CA SER A 65 -0.39 -12.09 -4.35
C SER A 65 -0.86 -13.27 -3.51
N SER A 66 -0.71 -13.19 -2.20
CA SER A 66 -1.15 -14.25 -1.28
C SER A 66 -2.66 -14.44 -1.26
N THR A 67 -3.42 -13.42 -1.61
CA THR A 67 -4.88 -13.43 -1.59
C THR A 67 -5.51 -13.54 -2.97
N GLY A 68 -4.72 -13.85 -4.00
CA GLY A 68 -5.23 -14.17 -5.32
C GLY A 68 -5.17 -13.06 -6.36
N THR A 69 -4.61 -11.90 -6.03
CA THR A 69 -4.40 -10.81 -6.99
C THR A 69 -2.94 -10.81 -7.43
N PRO A 70 -2.64 -11.09 -8.72
CA PRO A 70 -1.26 -11.04 -9.19
C PRO A 70 -0.66 -9.65 -8.99
N ALA A 71 0.38 -9.57 -8.19
CA ALA A 71 1.03 -8.31 -7.84
C ALA A 71 2.49 -8.53 -7.53
N PHE A 72 3.30 -7.53 -7.81
CA PHE A 72 4.69 -7.52 -7.40
C PHE A 72 5.16 -6.08 -7.15
N PHE A 73 6.20 -5.97 -6.35
CA PHE A 73 6.84 -4.69 -6.07
C PHE A 73 8.03 -4.48 -7.01
N THR A 74 8.19 -3.25 -7.49
CA THR A 74 9.38 -2.85 -8.23
C THR A 74 9.93 -1.52 -7.69
N ASN A 75 11.25 -1.40 -7.66
CA ASN A 75 11.90 -0.17 -7.24
C ASN A 75 11.75 0.88 -8.36
N PRO A 76 11.38 2.15 -8.04
CA PRO A 76 11.23 3.18 -9.05
C PRO A 76 12.49 3.44 -9.88
N LEU A 77 13.67 3.27 -9.29
CA LEU A 77 14.93 3.42 -10.02
C LEU A 77 15.12 2.33 -11.08
N ASP A 78 14.72 1.09 -10.76
CA ASP A 78 14.80 -0.01 -11.73
C ASP A 78 13.87 0.23 -12.91
N VAL A 79 12.66 0.73 -12.64
CA VAL A 79 11.70 1.10 -13.69
C VAL A 79 12.29 2.19 -14.58
N TYR A 80 12.87 3.22 -13.98
CA TYR A 80 13.48 4.32 -14.71
C TYR A 80 14.67 3.89 -15.55
N HIS A 81 15.45 2.92 -15.06
CA HIS A 81 16.68 2.46 -15.70
C HIS A 81 16.51 1.29 -16.70
N GLY A 82 15.29 0.86 -16.97
CA GLY A 82 15.08 -0.13 -18.03
C GLY A 82 13.93 -1.09 -17.85
N ASP A 83 13.35 -1.18 -16.65
CA ASP A 83 12.24 -2.11 -16.39
C ASP A 83 10.88 -1.56 -16.78
N LEU A 84 10.81 -0.35 -17.35
CA LEU A 84 9.56 0.27 -17.76
C LEU A 84 8.77 -0.61 -18.74
N GLY A 85 9.47 -1.36 -19.61
CA GLY A 85 8.84 -2.29 -20.54
C GLY A 85 8.12 -3.46 -19.90
N ALA A 86 8.33 -3.71 -18.60
CA ALA A 86 7.60 -4.73 -17.86
C ALA A 86 6.18 -4.29 -17.51
N ILE A 87 5.88 -2.99 -17.62
CA ILE A 87 4.56 -2.44 -17.35
C ILE A 87 3.80 -2.34 -18.67
N THR A 88 2.61 -2.93 -18.72
CA THR A 88 1.78 -2.95 -19.92
C THR A 88 0.48 -2.20 -19.71
N ALA A 89 -0.27 -1.96 -20.78
CA ALA A 89 -1.55 -1.25 -20.73
C ALA A 89 -2.62 -2.00 -19.91
N ASP A 90 -2.43 -3.30 -19.67
CA ASP A 90 -3.37 -4.11 -18.88
C ASP A 90 -3.06 -4.07 -17.39
N ASP A 91 -1.96 -3.45 -17.00
CA ASP A 91 -1.51 -3.40 -15.60
C ASP A 91 -2.08 -2.19 -14.86
N VAL A 92 -2.17 -2.34 -13.54
CA VAL A 92 -2.49 -1.24 -12.62
C VAL A 92 -1.25 -0.95 -11.79
N VAL A 93 -0.92 0.32 -11.62
CA VAL A 93 0.25 0.76 -10.84
C VAL A 93 -0.23 1.52 -9.59
N ILE A 94 0.33 1.13 -8.46
CA ILE A 94 0.12 1.79 -7.16
C ILE A 94 1.43 2.41 -6.70
#